data_0fd88ffceb2296f35fff9758a9207f17
#
_entry.id   0fd88ffceb2296f35fff9758a9207f17
#
_cell.length_a   1.000
_cell.length_b   1.000
_cell.length_c   1.000
_cell.angle_alpha   90.00
_cell.angle_beta   90.00
_cell.angle_gamma   90.00
#
_symmetry.space_group_name_H-M   'P 1'
#
loop_
_entity.id
_entity.type
_entity.pdbx_description
1 polymer ?
#
loop_
_entity_poly.entity_id
_entity_poly.type
_entity_poly.pdbx_seq_one_letter_code
_entity_poly.pdbx_strand_id
1 'polypeptide(L)'
;EVNQNPQEGVTVTLRDDKTGKEKTVVTGTDGGYEFEVDPSKNYSLRAEGDKLASNQQQLGKNKKNKAKVVENDLSMYGEGDVFTLENVYYDLDKYFIRADAAKELDKVMGLMKKYPDMSIELRSFTDSRASDNYNLRLSERRARAAFDYLVRKGISPERLAANGYGESELVNDCSNGINCGEGDHQLNRRTEFKITSVKKDAE
;
A
#
# COMPACT_ATOMS: atom_id res chain seq x y z
N GLU A 1 6.37 2.53 6.41
CA GLU A 1 5.33 2.36 7.45
C GLU A 1 4.03 2.84 6.86
N VAL A 2 2.97 2.03 6.97
CA VAL A 2 1.61 2.46 6.65
C VAL A 2 1.28 3.61 7.59
N ASN A 3 0.85 4.73 7.04
CA ASN A 3 0.46 5.87 7.86
C ASN A 3 -0.80 5.44 8.66
N GLN A 4 -0.63 5.11 9.95
CA GLN A 4 -1.71 4.64 10.83
C GLN A 4 -2.49 5.80 11.46
N ASN A 5 -2.50 6.97 10.80
CA ASN A 5 -3.24 8.11 11.33
C ASN A 5 -4.75 7.87 11.21
N PRO A 6 -5.50 8.17 12.28
CA PRO A 6 -6.96 8.19 12.23
C PRO A 6 -7.47 9.03 11.07
N GLN A 7 -8.49 8.55 10.37
CA GLN A 7 -9.08 9.25 9.22
C GLN A 7 -10.43 9.85 9.63
N GLU A 8 -10.49 11.19 9.65
CA GLU A 8 -11.72 11.95 9.84
C GLU A 8 -12.54 12.02 8.54
N GLY A 9 -13.85 12.09 8.65
CA GLY A 9 -14.75 12.31 7.52
C GLY A 9 -14.97 11.09 6.62
N VAL A 10 -14.53 9.89 7.05
CA VAL A 10 -14.76 8.64 6.34
C VAL A 10 -16.18 8.15 6.61
N THR A 11 -16.93 7.84 5.57
CA THR A 11 -18.25 7.22 5.69
C THR A 11 -18.10 5.72 5.92
N VAL A 12 -18.51 5.25 7.10
CA VAL A 12 -18.56 3.82 7.41
C VAL A 12 -19.99 3.34 7.31
N THR A 13 -20.22 2.30 6.51
CA THR A 13 -21.53 1.67 6.29
C THR A 13 -21.55 0.29 6.90
N LEU A 14 -22.49 0.03 7.80
CA LEU A 14 -22.81 -1.30 8.31
C LEU A 14 -24.03 -1.85 7.57
N ARG A 15 -23.89 -3.03 6.95
CA ARG A 15 -24.97 -3.72 6.25
C ARG A 15 -25.32 -5.03 6.96
N ASP A 16 -26.59 -5.26 7.24
CA ASP A 16 -27.13 -6.56 7.65
C ASP A 16 -27.18 -7.48 6.42
N ASP A 17 -26.35 -8.53 6.40
CA ASP A 17 -26.19 -9.42 5.23
C ASP A 17 -27.46 -10.20 4.85
N LYS A 18 -28.38 -10.41 5.83
CA LYS A 18 -29.63 -11.13 5.61
C LYS A 18 -30.72 -10.23 5.02
N THR A 19 -30.82 -9.00 5.51
CA THR A 19 -31.91 -8.07 5.15
C THR A 19 -31.52 -7.03 4.11
N GLY A 20 -30.21 -6.83 3.91
CA GLY A 20 -29.66 -5.76 3.09
C GLY A 20 -29.80 -4.36 3.70
N LYS A 21 -30.33 -4.23 4.91
CA LYS A 21 -30.48 -2.91 5.57
C LYS A 21 -29.11 -2.34 5.91
N GLU A 22 -28.93 -1.06 5.65
CA GLU A 22 -27.69 -0.31 5.89
C GLU A 22 -27.90 0.78 6.93
N LYS A 23 -26.84 1.03 7.73
CA LYS A 23 -26.68 2.17 8.61
C LYS A 23 -25.34 2.81 8.32
N THR A 24 -25.26 4.13 8.34
CA THR A 24 -24.02 4.87 8.09
C THR A 24 -23.65 5.74 9.26
N VAL A 25 -22.36 5.94 9.45
CA VAL A 25 -21.76 6.91 10.37
C VAL A 25 -20.54 7.52 9.70
N VAL A 26 -20.23 8.77 10.02
CA VAL A 26 -19.00 9.44 9.55
C VAL A 26 -18.02 9.46 10.72
N THR A 27 -16.76 9.11 10.46
CA THR A 27 -15.71 9.09 11.47
C THR A 27 -15.39 10.50 11.99
N GLY A 28 -15.14 10.61 13.28
CA GLY A 28 -14.67 11.82 13.94
C GLY A 28 -13.16 12.08 13.73
N THR A 29 -12.65 13.11 14.40
CA THR A 29 -11.22 13.51 14.33
C THR A 29 -10.26 12.43 14.84
N ASP A 30 -10.74 11.51 15.66
CA ASP A 30 -10.03 10.34 16.17
C ASP A 30 -10.16 9.10 15.25
N GLY A 31 -10.83 9.23 14.08
CA GLY A 31 -11.15 8.13 13.19
C GLY A 31 -12.17 7.13 13.74
N GLY A 32 -12.76 7.42 14.91
CA GLY A 32 -13.68 6.53 15.60
C GLY A 32 -15.05 6.44 14.93
N TYR A 33 -15.65 5.24 15.00
CA TYR A 33 -17.03 4.97 14.59
C TYR A 33 -17.66 3.92 15.49
N GLU A 34 -18.98 3.94 15.64
CA GLU A 34 -19.71 3.00 16.48
C GLU A 34 -21.06 2.60 15.87
N PHE A 35 -21.41 1.32 15.98
CA PHE A 35 -22.71 0.79 15.62
C PHE A 35 -23.26 -0.15 16.67
N GLU A 36 -24.55 -0.03 16.97
CA GLU A 36 -25.27 -1.06 17.69
C GLU A 36 -25.62 -2.22 16.77
N VAL A 37 -25.20 -3.45 17.14
CA VAL A 37 -25.36 -4.67 16.36
C VAL A 37 -26.01 -5.79 17.16
N ASP A 38 -26.76 -6.67 16.48
CA ASP A 38 -27.26 -7.92 17.03
C ASP A 38 -26.19 -9.02 16.87
N PRO A 39 -25.61 -9.57 17.95
CA PRO A 39 -24.54 -10.56 17.87
C PRO A 39 -24.95 -11.88 17.20
N SER A 40 -26.23 -12.10 16.98
CA SER A 40 -26.74 -13.30 16.29
C SER A 40 -26.73 -13.19 14.76
N LYS A 41 -26.46 -12.01 14.22
CA LYS A 41 -26.49 -11.71 12.78
C LYS A 41 -25.08 -11.61 12.18
N ASN A 42 -25.03 -11.69 10.86
CA ASN A 42 -23.83 -11.37 10.08
C ASN A 42 -23.99 -9.96 9.51
N TYR A 43 -22.89 -9.23 9.50
CA TYR A 43 -22.81 -7.89 8.94
C TYR A 43 -21.59 -7.74 8.04
N SER A 44 -21.69 -6.82 7.07
CA SER A 44 -20.54 -6.30 6.34
C SER A 44 -20.31 -4.86 6.74
N LEU A 45 -19.04 -4.49 6.93
CA LEU A 45 -18.60 -3.10 7.07
C LEU A 45 -17.94 -2.65 5.80
N ARG A 46 -18.25 -1.44 5.33
CA ARG A 46 -17.58 -0.76 4.22
C ARG A 46 -17.21 0.64 4.64
N ALA A 47 -15.96 1.03 4.40
CA ALA A 47 -15.47 2.37 4.62
C ALA A 47 -15.20 3.04 3.28
N GLU A 48 -15.66 4.28 3.12
CA GLU A 48 -15.48 5.10 1.92
C GLU A 48 -15.07 6.51 2.32
N GLY A 49 -14.04 7.04 1.67
CA GLY A 49 -13.55 8.39 1.89
C GLY A 49 -13.18 9.06 0.57
N ASP A 50 -13.03 10.37 0.59
CA ASP A 50 -12.53 11.10 -0.58
C ASP A 50 -11.05 10.74 -0.81
N LYS A 51 -10.70 10.38 -2.06
CA LYS A 51 -9.36 9.92 -2.45
C LYS A 51 -8.81 8.74 -1.63
N LEU A 52 -9.67 7.96 -0.98
CA LEU A 52 -9.33 6.75 -0.25
C LEU A 52 -9.93 5.52 -0.93
N ALA A 53 -9.16 4.44 -1.00
CA ALA A 53 -9.65 3.17 -1.50
C ALA A 53 -10.72 2.62 -0.55
N SER A 54 -11.90 2.30 -1.09
CA SER A 54 -12.97 1.66 -0.34
C SER A 54 -12.50 0.33 0.25
N ASN A 55 -12.75 0.10 1.53
CA ASN A 55 -12.43 -1.15 2.21
C ASN A 55 -13.69 -1.82 2.71
N GLN A 56 -13.81 -3.13 2.47
CA GLN A 56 -14.93 -3.95 2.94
C GLN A 56 -14.44 -5.10 3.81
N GLN A 57 -15.12 -5.33 4.92
CA GLN A 57 -14.84 -6.41 5.86
C GLN A 57 -16.11 -7.14 6.28
N GLN A 58 -16.04 -8.47 6.40
CA GLN A 58 -17.14 -9.30 6.90
C GLN A 58 -17.05 -9.47 8.41
N LEU A 59 -18.12 -9.19 9.10
CA LEU A 59 -18.28 -9.44 10.53
C LEU A 59 -19.19 -10.65 10.73
N GLY A 60 -18.59 -11.77 11.08
CA GLY A 60 -19.33 -13.02 11.38
C GLY A 60 -20.11 -12.95 12.71
N LYS A 61 -21.04 -13.89 12.88
CA LYS A 61 -21.79 -14.06 14.13
C LYS A 61 -20.87 -14.26 15.33
N ASN A 62 -21.05 -13.48 16.37
CA ASN A 62 -20.30 -13.62 17.61
C ASN A 62 -21.13 -14.33 18.69
N LYS A 63 -21.50 -15.61 18.47
CA LYS A 63 -22.33 -16.40 19.39
C LYS A 63 -21.67 -16.72 20.73
N LYS A 64 -20.33 -16.65 20.82
CA LYS A 64 -19.58 -17.08 22.01
C LYS A 64 -19.18 -15.93 22.94
N ASN A 65 -19.11 -14.72 22.44
CA ASN A 65 -18.69 -13.57 23.22
C ASN A 65 -19.89 -12.76 23.69
N LYS A 66 -20.10 -12.73 25.00
CA LYS A 66 -20.94 -11.75 25.66
C LYS A 66 -20.28 -10.36 25.75
N ALA A 67 -19.26 -10.12 24.92
CA ALA A 67 -18.59 -8.84 24.84
C ALA A 67 -19.60 -7.79 24.38
N LYS A 68 -19.70 -6.71 25.17
CA LYS A 68 -20.58 -5.58 24.86
C LYS A 68 -20.03 -4.72 23.72
N VAL A 69 -18.72 -4.79 23.47
CA VAL A 69 -18.00 -4.01 22.45
C VAL A 69 -17.12 -4.96 21.65
N VAL A 70 -17.12 -4.81 20.31
CA VAL A 70 -16.20 -5.47 19.39
C VAL A 70 -15.44 -4.36 18.68
N GLU A 71 -14.15 -4.29 18.91
CA GLU A 71 -13.25 -3.36 18.22
C GLU A 71 -12.89 -3.91 16.83
N ASN A 72 -12.90 -3.06 15.84
CA ASN A 72 -12.59 -3.45 14.49
C ASN A 72 -12.00 -2.28 13.68
N ASP A 73 -10.74 -2.39 13.29
CA ASP A 73 -10.04 -1.39 12.51
C ASP A 73 -10.21 -1.64 11.01
N LEU A 74 -10.56 -0.59 10.28
CA LEU A 74 -10.64 -0.59 8.82
C LEU A 74 -9.45 0.20 8.26
N SER A 75 -8.45 -0.50 7.74
CA SER A 75 -7.32 0.15 7.06
C SER A 75 -7.75 0.68 5.71
N MET A 76 -7.46 1.95 5.44
CA MET A 76 -7.71 2.60 4.15
C MET A 76 -6.40 3.03 3.50
N TYR A 77 -6.41 3.14 2.18
CA TYR A 77 -5.24 3.50 1.38
C TYR A 77 -5.60 4.70 0.52
N GLY A 78 -4.80 5.76 0.59
CA GLY A 78 -5.06 7.04 -0.07
C GLY A 78 -4.07 7.36 -1.18
N GLU A 79 -4.47 8.31 -2.04
CA GLU A 79 -3.57 8.93 -3.00
C GLU A 79 -2.43 9.64 -2.27
N GLY A 80 -1.20 9.37 -2.69
CA GLY A 80 0.01 9.91 -2.06
C GLY A 80 0.68 8.98 -1.06
N ASP A 81 0.00 7.93 -0.56
CA ASP A 81 0.61 6.96 0.35
C ASP A 81 1.80 6.26 -0.31
N VAL A 82 2.91 6.19 0.42
CA VAL A 82 4.16 5.55 -0.02
C VAL A 82 4.47 4.37 0.88
N PHE A 83 4.80 3.26 0.26
CA PHE A 83 5.15 2.02 0.95
C PHE A 83 6.52 1.53 0.47
N THR A 84 7.44 1.39 1.39
CA THR A 84 8.73 0.75 1.10
C THR A 84 8.52 -0.75 1.01
N LEU A 85 8.96 -1.33 -0.10
CA LEU A 85 8.99 -2.78 -0.26
C LEU A 85 10.24 -3.29 0.46
N GLU A 86 10.05 -3.85 1.64
CA GLU A 86 11.12 -4.50 2.39
C GLU A 86 11.68 -5.67 1.58
N ASN A 87 12.99 -5.88 1.64
CA ASN A 87 13.65 -7.01 0.98
C ASN A 87 13.54 -7.06 -0.56
N VAL A 88 13.17 -6.00 -1.24
CA VAL A 88 13.37 -5.91 -2.69
C VAL A 88 14.83 -5.57 -2.97
N TYR A 89 15.69 -6.47 -2.51
CA TYR A 89 17.12 -6.36 -2.72
C TYR A 89 17.50 -6.87 -4.10
N TYR A 90 18.36 -6.12 -4.73
CA TYR A 90 19.02 -6.55 -5.94
C TYR A 90 20.47 -6.91 -5.61
N ASP A 91 20.98 -7.96 -6.18
CA ASP A 91 22.42 -8.23 -6.15
C ASP A 91 23.16 -7.03 -6.75
N LEU A 92 24.43 -6.85 -6.37
CA LEU A 92 25.27 -5.80 -6.91
C LEU A 92 25.20 -5.84 -8.46
N ASP A 93 24.91 -4.71 -9.07
CA ASP A 93 24.78 -4.54 -10.52
C ASP A 93 23.71 -5.42 -11.20
N LYS A 94 22.72 -5.94 -10.42
CA LYS A 94 21.63 -6.75 -11.00
C LYS A 94 20.28 -6.06 -10.83
N TYR A 95 19.36 -6.40 -11.73
CA TYR A 95 17.98 -5.90 -11.77
C TYR A 95 16.94 -7.03 -11.84
N PHE A 96 17.35 -8.29 -11.72
CA PHE A 96 16.43 -9.42 -11.70
C PHE A 96 15.68 -9.50 -10.36
N ILE A 97 14.38 -9.76 -10.44
CA ILE A 97 13.56 -9.96 -9.25
C ILE A 97 13.95 -11.29 -8.59
N ARG A 98 14.49 -11.23 -7.39
CA ARG A 98 14.82 -12.38 -6.55
C ARG A 98 13.54 -12.96 -5.94
N ALA A 99 13.62 -14.17 -5.39
CA ALA A 99 12.47 -14.85 -4.80
C ALA A 99 11.91 -14.12 -3.55
N ASP A 100 12.74 -13.44 -2.77
CA ASP A 100 12.35 -12.59 -1.67
C ASP A 100 11.60 -11.33 -2.16
N ALA A 101 12.16 -10.62 -3.13
CA ALA A 101 11.52 -9.49 -3.81
C ALA A 101 10.18 -9.87 -4.46
N ALA A 102 10.08 -11.06 -5.04
CA ALA A 102 8.84 -11.55 -5.62
C ALA A 102 7.70 -11.66 -4.58
N LYS A 103 8.00 -12.09 -3.35
CA LYS A 103 7.00 -12.14 -2.27
C LYS A 103 6.46 -10.78 -1.89
N GLU A 104 7.32 -9.75 -1.86
CA GLU A 104 6.89 -8.38 -1.57
C GLU A 104 6.02 -7.82 -2.72
N LEU A 105 6.43 -8.05 -3.97
CA LEU A 105 5.62 -7.68 -5.13
C LEU A 105 4.28 -8.45 -5.20
N ASP A 106 4.22 -9.69 -4.71
CA ASP A 106 2.96 -10.43 -4.60
C ASP A 106 2.00 -9.80 -3.57
N LYS A 107 2.50 -9.13 -2.51
CA LYS A 107 1.66 -8.33 -1.60
C LYS A 107 1.05 -7.11 -2.33
N VAL A 108 1.86 -6.40 -3.11
CA VAL A 108 1.38 -5.28 -3.96
C VAL A 108 0.34 -5.75 -4.95
N MET A 109 0.59 -6.88 -5.62
CA MET A 109 -0.39 -7.50 -6.51
C MET A 109 -1.71 -7.81 -5.77
N GLY A 110 -1.63 -8.37 -4.57
CA GLY A 110 -2.82 -8.64 -3.74
C GLY A 110 -3.60 -7.37 -3.41
N LEU A 111 -2.90 -6.29 -3.05
CA LEU A 111 -3.50 -4.98 -2.79
C LEU A 111 -4.18 -4.44 -4.05
N MET A 112 -3.50 -4.41 -5.19
CA MET A 112 -4.05 -3.91 -6.45
C MET A 112 -5.21 -4.74 -7.00
N LYS A 113 -5.27 -6.05 -6.69
CA LYS A 113 -6.44 -6.88 -7.02
C LYS A 113 -7.62 -6.61 -6.11
N LYS A 114 -7.37 -6.30 -4.84
CA LYS A 114 -8.42 -5.90 -3.88
C LYS A 114 -9.00 -4.53 -4.23
N TYR A 115 -8.19 -3.62 -4.79
CA TYR A 115 -8.57 -2.26 -5.17
C TYR A 115 -8.37 -2.06 -6.69
N PRO A 116 -9.34 -2.47 -7.53
CA PRO A 116 -9.19 -2.46 -8.99
C PRO A 116 -8.98 -1.08 -9.59
N ASP A 117 -9.44 -0.02 -8.93
CA ASP A 117 -9.33 1.37 -9.39
C ASP A 117 -8.07 2.09 -8.91
N MET A 118 -7.27 1.41 -8.05
CA MET A 118 -6.00 1.93 -7.57
C MET A 118 -4.95 1.88 -8.67
N SER A 119 -4.22 2.99 -8.86
CA SER A 119 -3.00 3.06 -9.67
C SER A 119 -1.80 3.37 -8.80
N ILE A 120 -0.65 2.83 -9.15
CA ILE A 120 0.59 3.01 -8.39
C ILE A 120 1.77 3.39 -9.28
N GLU A 121 2.75 4.04 -8.68
CA GLU A 121 4.09 4.24 -9.23
C GLU A 121 5.08 3.37 -8.45
N LEU A 122 5.87 2.58 -9.19
CA LEU A 122 7.02 1.85 -8.67
C LEU A 122 8.23 2.77 -8.75
N ARG A 123 8.83 3.08 -7.61
CA ARG A 123 9.94 4.02 -7.44
C ARG A 123 11.16 3.25 -6.96
N SER A 124 12.24 3.24 -7.72
CA SER A 124 13.47 2.55 -7.33
C SER A 124 14.62 3.52 -7.14
N PHE A 125 15.44 3.23 -6.14
CA PHE A 125 16.56 4.07 -5.69
C PHE A 125 17.85 3.26 -5.60
N THR A 126 18.96 3.96 -5.58
CA THR A 126 20.31 3.41 -5.37
C THR A 126 20.98 4.07 -4.16
N ASP A 127 22.09 3.52 -3.72
CA ASP A 127 23.05 4.26 -2.90
C ASP A 127 23.89 5.20 -3.79
N SER A 128 24.73 6.02 -3.17
CA SER A 128 25.52 7.08 -3.80
C SER A 128 26.89 6.65 -4.33
N ARG A 129 27.25 5.37 -4.29
CA ARG A 129 28.66 4.91 -4.54
C ARG A 129 29.09 4.85 -5.99
N ALA A 130 28.17 5.05 -6.95
CA ALA A 130 28.50 5.08 -8.37
C ALA A 130 28.22 6.47 -8.98
N SER A 131 28.39 6.65 -10.28
CA SER A 131 28.02 7.91 -10.91
C SER A 131 26.50 8.06 -11.03
N ASP A 132 26.00 9.29 -10.93
CA ASP A 132 24.56 9.63 -11.01
C ASP A 132 23.89 9.01 -12.24
N ASN A 133 24.54 9.11 -13.42
CA ASN A 133 24.03 8.51 -14.65
C ASN A 133 23.96 6.97 -14.60
N TYR A 134 24.91 6.33 -13.92
CA TYR A 134 24.86 4.89 -13.72
C TYR A 134 23.73 4.53 -12.76
N ASN A 135 23.63 5.21 -11.62
CA ASN A 135 22.61 5.01 -10.60
C ASN A 135 21.19 5.25 -11.15
N LEU A 136 21.00 6.28 -11.97
CA LEU A 136 19.74 6.53 -12.64
C LEU A 136 19.33 5.35 -13.53
N ARG A 137 20.21 4.92 -14.46
CA ARG A 137 19.90 3.79 -15.35
C ARG A 137 19.69 2.48 -14.59
N LEU A 138 20.42 2.24 -13.50
CA LEU A 138 20.24 1.04 -12.68
C LEU A 138 18.88 1.03 -11.99
N SER A 139 18.48 2.14 -11.39
CA SER A 139 17.18 2.28 -10.74
C SER A 139 16.02 2.18 -11.74
N GLU A 140 16.13 2.76 -12.94
CA GLU A 140 15.14 2.60 -14.02
C GLU A 140 14.94 1.12 -14.40
N ARG A 141 16.04 0.36 -14.57
CA ARG A 141 15.97 -1.08 -14.87
C ARG A 141 15.29 -1.87 -13.76
N ARG A 142 15.54 -1.50 -12.50
CA ARG A 142 14.91 -2.13 -11.33
C ARG A 142 13.41 -1.84 -11.27
N ALA A 143 13.02 -0.57 -11.41
CA ALA A 143 11.61 -0.18 -11.47
C ALA A 143 10.88 -0.90 -12.62
N ARG A 144 11.51 -0.98 -13.80
CA ARG A 144 10.95 -1.70 -14.94
C ARG A 144 10.82 -3.20 -14.69
N ALA A 145 11.77 -3.83 -14.03
CA ALA A 145 11.68 -5.26 -13.69
C ALA A 145 10.50 -5.55 -12.75
N ALA A 146 10.26 -4.67 -11.76
CA ALA A 146 9.09 -4.77 -10.86
C ALA A 146 7.77 -4.56 -11.64
N PHE A 147 7.71 -3.59 -12.53
CA PHE A 147 6.58 -3.35 -13.43
C PHE A 147 6.26 -4.60 -14.26
N ASP A 148 7.27 -5.14 -14.96
CA ASP A 148 7.10 -6.32 -15.83
C ASP A 148 6.68 -7.56 -15.01
N TYR A 149 7.10 -7.66 -13.75
CA TYR A 149 6.65 -8.70 -12.84
C TYR A 149 5.16 -8.60 -12.57
N LEU A 150 4.67 -7.41 -12.17
CA LEU A 150 3.25 -7.19 -11.86
C LEU A 150 2.35 -7.37 -13.09
N VAL A 151 2.80 -6.91 -14.27
CA VAL A 151 2.08 -7.13 -15.53
C VAL A 151 1.94 -8.62 -15.85
N ARG A 152 3.03 -9.40 -15.72
CA ARG A 152 2.97 -10.86 -15.89
C ARG A 152 2.05 -11.55 -14.89
N LYS A 153 1.84 -10.96 -13.72
CA LYS A 153 0.90 -11.45 -12.69
C LYS A 153 -0.55 -10.97 -12.89
N GLY A 154 -0.81 -10.25 -13.99
CA GLY A 154 -2.15 -9.87 -14.44
C GLY A 154 -2.62 -8.49 -13.97
N ILE A 155 -1.72 -7.62 -13.50
CA ILE A 155 -2.05 -6.21 -13.27
C ILE A 155 -2.00 -5.47 -14.61
N SER A 156 -3.03 -4.66 -14.91
CA SER A 156 -3.09 -3.86 -16.13
C SER A 156 -1.96 -2.82 -16.17
N PRO A 157 -1.21 -2.70 -17.32
CA PRO A 157 -0.13 -1.75 -17.46
C PRO A 157 -0.54 -0.28 -17.23
N GLU A 158 -1.80 0.07 -17.57
CA GLU A 158 -2.32 1.44 -17.42
C GLU A 158 -2.43 1.87 -15.94
N ARG A 159 -2.42 0.91 -15.02
CA ARG A 159 -2.47 1.13 -13.57
C ARG A 159 -1.08 1.24 -12.94
N LEU A 160 -0.03 1.13 -13.73
CA LEU A 160 1.35 1.06 -13.26
C LEU A 160 2.20 2.13 -13.94
N ALA A 161 2.94 2.90 -13.15
CA ALA A 161 4.09 3.67 -13.59
C ALA A 161 5.36 3.07 -12.98
N ALA A 162 6.51 3.25 -13.62
CA ALA A 162 7.80 2.76 -13.13
C ALA A 162 8.90 3.75 -13.43
N ASN A 163 9.50 4.32 -12.38
CA ASN A 163 10.52 5.34 -12.47
C ASN A 163 11.74 5.00 -11.61
N GLY A 164 12.93 5.23 -12.14
CA GLY A 164 14.16 5.19 -11.39
C GLY A 164 14.56 6.59 -10.96
N TYR A 165 15.01 6.72 -9.74
CA TYR A 165 15.41 7.99 -9.14
C TYR A 165 16.90 8.05 -8.80
N GLY A 166 17.65 6.96 -9.08
CA GLY A 166 19.08 6.90 -8.73
C GLY A 166 19.29 7.16 -7.25
N GLU A 167 20.20 8.06 -6.95
CA GLU A 167 20.56 8.49 -5.60
C GLU A 167 19.93 9.84 -5.19
N SER A 168 18.95 10.34 -5.94
CA SER A 168 18.38 11.68 -5.72
C SER A 168 17.60 11.83 -4.41
N GLU A 169 17.13 10.72 -3.83
CA GLU A 169 16.35 10.71 -2.58
C GLU A 169 16.93 9.69 -1.60
N LEU A 170 18.07 10.02 -0.98
CA LEU A 170 18.66 9.22 0.07
C LEU A 170 17.82 9.33 1.35
N VAL A 171 17.70 8.22 2.10
CA VAL A 171 16.98 8.18 3.40
C VAL A 171 17.89 8.51 4.59
N ASN A 172 19.18 8.73 4.33
CA ASN A 172 20.20 9.07 5.33
C ASN A 172 21.26 10.01 4.70
N ASP A 173 22.24 10.41 5.51
CA ASP A 173 23.27 11.36 5.10
C ASP A 173 24.40 10.76 4.24
N CYS A 174 24.23 9.53 3.71
CA CYS A 174 25.23 8.79 2.95
C CYS A 174 25.37 9.27 1.50
N SER A 175 25.53 10.58 1.30
CA SER A 175 25.76 11.17 -0.01
C SER A 175 27.20 10.93 -0.52
N ASN A 176 27.48 11.33 -1.76
CA ASN A 176 28.79 11.21 -2.40
C ASN A 176 29.91 11.81 -1.51
N GLY A 177 30.96 11.02 -1.27
CA GLY A 177 32.10 11.42 -0.47
C GLY A 177 31.96 11.21 1.05
N ILE A 178 30.79 10.83 1.52
CA ILE A 178 30.58 10.48 2.94
C ILE A 178 30.89 8.99 3.14
N ASN A 179 31.69 8.69 4.17
CA ASN A 179 32.05 7.31 4.53
C ASN A 179 30.94 6.71 5.41
N CYS A 180 30.14 5.83 4.84
CA CYS A 180 29.05 5.11 5.52
C CYS A 180 29.29 3.62 5.57
N GLY A 181 28.64 2.95 6.50
CA GLY A 181 28.61 1.50 6.58
C GLY A 181 27.75 0.85 5.49
N GLU A 182 27.96 -0.43 5.19
CA GLU A 182 27.16 -1.16 4.19
C GLU A 182 25.67 -1.19 4.56
N GLY A 183 25.33 -1.23 5.87
CA GLY A 183 23.96 -1.17 6.33
C GLY A 183 23.25 0.12 5.93
N ASP A 184 23.93 1.27 6.04
CA ASP A 184 23.40 2.58 5.68
C ASP A 184 23.19 2.69 4.15
N HIS A 185 24.14 2.18 3.37
CA HIS A 185 24.00 2.09 1.92
C HIS A 185 22.85 1.17 1.51
N GLN A 186 22.63 0.07 2.25
CA GLN A 186 21.53 -0.85 1.99
C GLN A 186 20.16 -0.19 2.15
N LEU A 187 19.96 0.71 3.11
CA LEU A 187 18.71 1.45 3.29
C LEU A 187 18.37 2.31 2.06
N ASN A 188 19.37 2.84 1.37
CA ASN A 188 19.18 3.63 0.16
C ASN A 188 18.82 2.79 -1.08
N ARG A 189 19.30 1.54 -1.14
CA ARG A 189 18.99 0.60 -2.24
C ARG A 189 17.61 -0.02 -2.07
N ARG A 190 16.57 0.75 -2.27
CA ARG A 190 15.18 0.37 -2.01
C ARG A 190 14.29 0.50 -3.23
N THR A 191 13.18 -0.17 -3.19
CA THR A 191 12.04 0.06 -4.08
C THR A 191 10.82 0.39 -3.23
N GLU A 192 10.08 1.39 -3.63
CA GLU A 192 8.83 1.84 -3.03
C GLU A 192 7.71 1.69 -4.05
N PHE A 193 6.47 1.60 -3.57
CA PHE A 193 5.32 1.94 -4.40
C PHE A 193 4.55 3.10 -3.78
N LYS A 194 4.14 4.03 -4.62
CA LYS A 194 3.33 5.19 -4.27
C LYS A 194 1.96 5.05 -4.92
N ILE A 195 0.90 5.21 -4.15
CA ILE A 195 -0.45 5.27 -4.70
C ILE A 195 -0.61 6.61 -5.44
N THR A 196 -0.87 6.55 -6.74
CA THR A 196 -0.98 7.74 -7.60
C THR A 196 -2.43 8.15 -7.86
N SER A 197 -3.35 7.21 -7.79
CA SER A 197 -4.78 7.52 -7.78
C SER A 197 -5.58 6.39 -7.13
N VAL A 198 -6.71 6.79 -6.54
CA VAL A 198 -7.77 5.90 -6.12
C VAL A 198 -9.04 6.47 -6.72
N LYS A 199 -9.53 5.93 -7.82
CA LYS A 199 -10.77 6.39 -8.43
C LYS A 199 -11.93 5.91 -7.58
N LYS A 200 -12.94 6.77 -7.37
CA LYS A 200 -14.29 6.32 -7.03
C LYS A 200 -14.92 5.73 -8.29
N ASP A 201 -15.66 4.64 -8.13
CA ASP A 201 -16.60 4.22 -9.18
C ASP A 201 -17.45 5.44 -9.54
N ALA A 202 -17.48 5.78 -10.82
CA ALA A 202 -18.44 6.78 -11.31
C ALA A 202 -19.84 6.17 -11.11
N GLU A 203 -20.65 6.81 -10.28
CA GLU A 203 -22.08 6.51 -10.16
C GLU A 203 -22.80 6.61 -11.50
#